data_3f44d0e43b35dd536f45b258bbc24731
#
_entry.id   3f44d0e43b35dd536f45b258bbc24731
#
_cell.length_a   1.000
_cell.length_b   1.000
_cell.length_c   1.000
_cell.angle_alpha   90.00
_cell.angle_beta   90.00
_cell.angle_gamma   90.00
#
_symmetry.space_group_name_H-M   'P 1'
#
loop_
_entity.id
_entity.type
_entity.pdbx_description
1 polymer ?
#
loop_
_entity_poly.entity_id
_entity_poly.type
_entity_poly.pdbx_seq_one_letter_code
_entity_poly.pdbx_strand_id
1 'polypeptide(L)'
;MKWLCVVSMLSGLALSPAFAQETPITQGMHAQQRDAFVSHLMKQMTLEEKIGQLRLISVGPDNPKEAIREGIRKGQIGAIFNTVTRPDIRVMQDQAMQLSRLKIPLFFAYDVVHGQRTVFPISLGLAASFDLEAIALSARVAAQEASDDGLNMT
;
A
#
# COMPACT_ATOMS: atom_id res chain seq x y z
N MET A 1 -37.16 3.93 64.17
CA MET A 1 -37.11 3.35 62.81
C MET A 1 -35.96 3.99 62.12
N LYS A 2 -34.82 3.28 61.90
CA LYS A 2 -33.61 3.79 61.25
C LYS A 2 -33.58 3.18 59.87
N TRP A 3 -33.57 4.05 58.85
CA TRP A 3 -33.39 3.64 57.46
C TRP A 3 -31.89 3.70 57.13
N LEU A 4 -31.31 2.54 56.78
CA LEU A 4 -29.95 2.46 56.22
C LEU A 4 -30.05 2.62 54.71
N CYS A 5 -29.46 3.68 54.16
CA CYS A 5 -29.20 3.78 52.75
C CYS A 5 -27.91 3.03 52.38
N VAL A 6 -28.03 1.95 51.64
CA VAL A 6 -26.88 1.25 51.04
C VAL A 6 -26.62 1.91 49.70
N VAL A 7 -25.50 2.64 49.60
CA VAL A 7 -24.99 3.15 48.35
C VAL A 7 -24.14 2.08 47.70
N SER A 8 -24.65 1.49 46.61
CA SER A 8 -23.93 0.51 45.81
C SER A 8 -23.00 1.25 44.83
N MET A 9 -21.69 1.20 45.08
CA MET A 9 -20.69 1.67 44.14
C MET A 9 -20.54 0.63 43.02
N LEU A 10 -21.06 0.93 41.83
CA LEU A 10 -20.69 0.20 40.59
C LEU A 10 -19.32 0.72 40.14
N SER A 11 -18.30 -0.08 40.37
CA SER A 11 -16.98 0.09 39.77
C SER A 11 -17.05 -0.28 38.27
N GLY A 12 -17.18 0.71 37.40
CA GLY A 12 -17.07 0.50 35.98
C GLY A 12 -15.63 0.12 35.59
N LEU A 13 -15.39 -1.15 35.25
CA LEU A 13 -14.16 -1.55 34.54
C LEU A 13 -14.21 -0.97 33.13
N ALA A 14 -13.45 0.09 32.91
CA ALA A 14 -13.14 0.56 31.55
C ALA A 14 -12.21 -0.47 30.90
N LEU A 15 -12.74 -1.30 30.00
CA LEU A 15 -11.94 -2.10 29.08
C LEU A 15 -11.34 -1.14 28.05
N SER A 16 -10.11 -0.68 28.28
CA SER A 16 -9.31 -0.04 27.25
C SER A 16 -8.97 -1.09 26.17
N PRO A 17 -9.19 -0.81 24.87
CA PRO A 17 -8.70 -1.69 23.83
C PRO A 17 -7.18 -1.70 23.90
N ALA A 18 -6.61 -2.82 24.31
CA ALA A 18 -5.17 -3.05 24.19
C ALA A 18 -4.84 -3.14 22.71
N PHE A 19 -4.41 -2.03 22.12
CA PHE A 19 -3.63 -2.09 20.90
C PHE A 19 -2.37 -2.89 21.25
N ALA A 20 -2.22 -4.05 20.64
CA ALA A 20 -1.03 -4.86 20.80
C ALA A 20 0.17 -4.02 20.32
N GLN A 21 0.88 -3.38 21.25
CA GLN A 21 2.15 -2.76 20.95
C GLN A 21 3.16 -3.89 20.70
N GLU A 22 3.66 -3.96 19.48
CA GLU A 22 4.78 -4.84 19.17
C GLU A 22 5.94 -4.48 20.09
N THR A 23 6.50 -5.49 20.74
CA THR A 23 7.63 -5.27 21.65
C THR A 23 8.86 -4.85 20.86
N PRO A 24 9.75 -3.99 21.41
CA PRO A 24 10.97 -3.56 20.71
C PRO A 24 11.85 -4.73 20.23
N ILE A 25 11.82 -5.86 20.92
CA ILE A 25 12.57 -7.07 20.56
C ILE A 25 12.03 -7.68 19.26
N THR A 26 10.71 -7.76 19.10
CA THR A 26 10.07 -8.32 17.91
C THR A 26 10.32 -7.43 16.69
N GLN A 27 10.25 -6.12 16.85
CA GLN A 27 10.57 -5.17 15.77
C GLN A 27 12.03 -5.29 15.32
N GLY A 28 12.98 -5.44 16.25
CA GLY A 28 14.39 -5.61 15.91
C GLY A 28 14.69 -6.91 15.15
N MET A 29 14.05 -8.03 15.53
CA MET A 29 14.20 -9.31 14.83
C MET A 29 13.61 -9.26 13.42
N HIS A 30 12.42 -8.68 13.25
CA HIS A 30 11.82 -8.50 11.91
C HIS A 30 12.66 -7.60 11.02
N ALA A 31 13.23 -6.52 11.54
CA ALA A 31 14.13 -5.64 10.80
C ALA A 31 15.39 -6.37 10.33
N GLN A 32 16.04 -7.14 11.19
CA GLN A 32 17.23 -7.93 10.84
C GLN A 32 16.94 -8.98 9.77
N GLN A 33 15.82 -9.68 9.87
CA GLN A 33 15.41 -10.68 8.86
C GLN A 33 15.15 -10.02 7.50
N ARG A 34 14.45 -8.88 7.49
CA ARG A 34 14.22 -8.09 6.29
C ARG A 34 15.54 -7.64 5.65
N ASP A 35 16.45 -7.09 6.45
CA ASP A 35 17.71 -6.56 5.96
C ASP A 35 18.64 -7.67 5.44
N ALA A 36 18.63 -8.84 6.08
CA ALA A 36 19.32 -10.03 5.58
C ALA A 36 18.74 -10.52 4.25
N PHE A 37 17.41 -10.57 4.12
CA PHE A 37 16.73 -10.93 2.89
C PHE A 37 17.06 -9.96 1.74
N VAL A 38 16.93 -8.65 1.99
CA VAL A 38 17.27 -7.60 1.00
C VAL A 38 18.73 -7.70 0.58
N SER A 39 19.66 -7.85 1.54
CA SER A 39 21.08 -7.98 1.26
C SER A 39 21.38 -9.21 0.41
N HIS A 40 20.73 -10.33 0.68
CA HIS A 40 20.89 -11.55 -0.09
C HIS A 40 20.38 -11.37 -1.52
N LEU A 41 19.19 -10.80 -1.69
CA LEU A 41 18.60 -10.50 -3.00
C LEU A 41 19.47 -9.55 -3.81
N MET A 42 19.95 -8.47 -3.21
CA MET A 42 20.84 -7.47 -3.83
C MET A 42 22.14 -8.08 -4.36
N LYS A 43 22.69 -9.12 -3.70
CA LYS A 43 23.90 -9.83 -4.16
C LYS A 43 23.63 -10.68 -5.41
N GLN A 44 22.39 -11.11 -5.62
CA GLN A 44 22.00 -11.91 -6.79
C GLN A 44 21.68 -11.04 -8.02
N MET A 45 21.38 -9.75 -7.81
CA MET A 45 20.94 -8.84 -8.87
C MET A 45 22.11 -8.37 -9.72
N THR A 46 21.90 -8.34 -11.04
CA THR A 46 22.80 -7.61 -11.96
C THR A 46 22.62 -6.09 -11.79
N LEU A 47 23.51 -5.32 -12.39
CA LEU A 47 23.40 -3.86 -12.37
C LEU A 47 22.12 -3.39 -13.07
N GLU A 48 21.77 -4.01 -14.21
CA GLU A 48 20.58 -3.71 -14.99
C GLU A 48 19.31 -4.00 -14.18
N GLU A 49 19.27 -5.10 -13.43
CA GLU A 49 18.14 -5.43 -12.56
C GLU A 49 18.02 -4.45 -11.39
N LYS A 50 19.13 -4.00 -10.82
CA LYS A 50 19.13 -2.96 -9.76
C LYS A 50 18.59 -1.64 -10.28
N ILE A 51 19.02 -1.21 -11.47
CA ILE A 51 18.48 -0.02 -12.13
C ILE A 51 17.00 -0.22 -12.47
N GLY A 52 16.64 -1.42 -12.91
CA GLY A 52 15.25 -1.79 -13.21
C GLY A 52 14.30 -1.57 -12.03
N GLN A 53 14.72 -1.93 -10.81
CA GLN A 53 13.91 -1.72 -9.60
C GLN A 53 13.61 -0.24 -9.30
N LEU A 54 14.40 0.68 -9.84
CA LEU A 54 14.20 2.13 -9.67
C LEU A 54 13.33 2.73 -10.79
N ARG A 55 12.92 1.94 -11.80
CA ARG A 55 12.16 2.43 -12.94
C ARG A 55 10.67 2.27 -12.73
N LEU A 56 9.97 3.40 -12.74
CA LEU A 56 8.52 3.52 -12.84
C LEU A 56 8.15 3.79 -14.30
N ILE A 57 7.40 2.89 -14.92
CA ILE A 57 6.99 2.98 -16.33
C ILE A 57 5.48 3.20 -16.43
N SER A 58 5.08 4.27 -17.11
CA SER A 58 3.67 4.53 -17.40
C SER A 58 3.18 3.66 -18.55
N VAL A 59 2.03 3.03 -18.37
CA VAL A 59 1.31 2.39 -19.48
C VAL A 59 0.71 3.47 -20.37
N GLY A 60 0.97 3.40 -21.65
CA GLY A 60 0.49 4.38 -22.61
C GLY A 60 1.02 4.13 -24.04
N PRO A 61 0.75 5.05 -24.96
CA PRO A 61 1.14 4.90 -26.37
C PRO A 61 2.65 4.68 -26.56
N ASP A 62 3.47 5.34 -25.72
CA ASP A 62 4.94 5.27 -25.81
C ASP A 62 5.50 3.97 -25.22
N ASN A 63 4.71 3.24 -24.44
CA ASN A 63 5.09 1.99 -23.80
C ASN A 63 4.03 0.92 -24.08
N PRO A 64 4.09 0.24 -25.25
CA PRO A 64 3.14 -0.81 -25.59
C PRO A 64 3.28 -2.01 -24.65
N LYS A 65 2.19 -2.76 -24.46
CA LYS A 65 2.10 -3.88 -23.51
C LYS A 65 3.21 -4.92 -23.71
N GLU A 66 3.62 -5.18 -24.92
CA GLU A 66 4.70 -6.12 -25.27
C GLU A 66 6.07 -5.63 -24.78
N ALA A 67 6.35 -4.33 -24.93
CA ALA A 67 7.60 -3.74 -24.41
C ALA A 67 7.64 -3.76 -22.88
N ILE A 68 6.51 -3.50 -22.21
CA ILE A 68 6.39 -3.62 -20.77
C ILE A 68 6.61 -5.06 -20.32
N ARG A 69 5.97 -6.03 -20.98
CA ARG A 69 6.13 -7.46 -20.68
C ARG A 69 7.59 -7.90 -20.82
N GLU A 70 8.26 -7.49 -21.87
CA GLU A 70 9.68 -7.81 -22.08
C GLU A 70 10.57 -7.14 -21.01
N GLY A 71 10.29 -5.88 -20.66
CA GLY A 71 10.97 -5.18 -19.58
C GLY A 71 10.80 -5.87 -18.21
N ILE A 72 9.59 -6.36 -17.92
CA ILE A 72 9.31 -7.16 -16.71
C ILE A 72 10.12 -8.46 -16.73
N ARG A 73 10.08 -9.19 -17.84
CA ARG A 73 10.83 -10.45 -18.00
C ARG A 73 12.34 -10.28 -17.78
N LYS A 74 12.90 -9.16 -18.23
CA LYS A 74 14.31 -8.81 -18.05
C LYS A 74 14.65 -8.21 -16.69
N GLY A 75 13.66 -7.99 -15.81
CA GLY A 75 13.88 -7.32 -14.52
C GLY A 75 14.23 -5.83 -14.64
N GLN A 76 13.84 -5.20 -15.75
CA GLN A 76 14.14 -3.80 -16.07
C GLN A 76 13.05 -2.82 -15.63
N ILE A 77 12.00 -3.29 -14.95
CA ILE A 77 10.87 -2.51 -14.47
C ILE A 77 10.59 -2.93 -13.04
N GLY A 78 10.54 -1.96 -12.13
CA GLY A 78 10.21 -2.18 -10.70
C GLY A 78 8.80 -1.70 -10.34
N ALA A 79 8.26 -0.74 -11.10
CA ALA A 79 6.95 -0.19 -10.85
C ALA A 79 6.21 0.18 -12.14
N ILE A 80 4.89 0.06 -12.11
CA ILE A 80 3.98 0.39 -13.22
C ILE A 80 3.06 1.53 -12.78
N PHE A 81 2.90 2.52 -13.64
CA PHE A 81 2.00 3.66 -13.45
C PHE A 81 0.85 3.62 -14.47
N ASN A 82 -0.31 4.14 -14.10
CA ASN A 82 -1.50 4.20 -14.97
C ASN A 82 -2.11 2.84 -15.34
N THR A 83 -1.90 1.80 -14.53
CA THR A 83 -2.65 0.55 -14.61
C THR A 83 -3.56 0.47 -13.40
N VAL A 84 -4.85 0.64 -13.59
CA VAL A 84 -5.80 0.89 -12.48
C VAL A 84 -6.89 -0.19 -12.36
N THR A 85 -6.88 -1.19 -13.22
CA THR A 85 -7.85 -2.28 -13.12
C THR A 85 -7.21 -3.52 -12.50
N ARG A 86 -7.92 -4.14 -11.56
CA ARG A 86 -7.45 -5.37 -10.90
C ARG A 86 -7.05 -6.47 -11.89
N PRO A 87 -7.77 -6.75 -12.99
CA PRO A 87 -7.35 -7.75 -13.97
C PRO A 87 -6.01 -7.44 -14.63
N ASP A 88 -5.79 -6.19 -15.07
CA ASP A 88 -4.54 -5.80 -15.72
C ASP A 88 -3.36 -5.85 -14.75
N ILE A 89 -3.55 -5.34 -13.52
CA ILE A 89 -2.56 -5.42 -12.43
C ILE A 89 -2.18 -6.87 -12.17
N ARG A 90 -3.16 -7.77 -12.06
CA ARG A 90 -2.92 -9.19 -11.81
C ARG A 90 -2.10 -9.84 -12.92
N VAL A 91 -2.44 -9.57 -14.19
CA VAL A 91 -1.69 -10.10 -15.34
C VAL A 91 -0.22 -9.66 -15.30
N MET A 92 0.06 -8.37 -15.02
CA MET A 92 1.42 -7.86 -14.96
C MET A 92 2.19 -8.41 -13.75
N GLN A 93 1.53 -8.54 -12.59
CA GLN A 93 2.12 -9.13 -11.40
C GLN A 93 2.46 -10.61 -11.63
N ASP A 94 1.55 -11.37 -12.23
CA ASP A 94 1.80 -12.78 -12.58
C ASP A 94 2.98 -12.90 -13.56
N GLN A 95 3.11 -11.99 -14.50
CA GLN A 95 4.28 -11.93 -15.40
C GLN A 95 5.57 -11.69 -14.63
N ALA A 96 5.60 -10.78 -13.68
CA ALA A 96 6.78 -10.53 -12.85
C ALA A 96 7.17 -11.78 -12.03
N MET A 97 6.18 -12.46 -11.45
CA MET A 97 6.39 -13.63 -10.61
C MET A 97 6.74 -14.90 -11.40
N GLN A 98 6.33 -15.01 -12.66
CA GLN A 98 6.54 -16.20 -13.48
C GLN A 98 7.68 -16.07 -14.50
N LEU A 99 7.84 -14.89 -15.09
CA LEU A 99 8.74 -14.66 -16.22
C LEU A 99 10.08 -14.02 -15.83
N SER A 100 10.15 -13.24 -14.74
CA SER A 100 11.42 -12.65 -14.33
C SER A 100 12.28 -13.64 -13.55
N ARG A 101 13.62 -13.48 -13.65
CA ARG A 101 14.59 -14.38 -13.04
C ARG A 101 14.51 -14.36 -11.50
N LEU A 102 14.35 -13.18 -10.91
CA LEU A 102 14.36 -13.00 -9.45
C LEU A 102 12.97 -13.02 -8.83
N LYS A 103 11.92 -13.02 -9.64
CA LYS A 103 10.52 -13.07 -9.19
C LYS A 103 10.19 -11.99 -8.16
N ILE A 104 10.71 -10.78 -8.40
CA ILE A 104 10.42 -9.62 -7.54
C ILE A 104 9.06 -9.05 -7.97
N PRO A 105 8.12 -8.88 -7.02
CA PRO A 105 6.82 -8.27 -7.34
C PRO A 105 6.96 -6.81 -7.73
N LEU A 106 6.04 -6.32 -8.57
CA LEU A 106 5.99 -4.93 -9.02
C LEU A 106 5.20 -4.06 -8.05
N PHE A 107 5.57 -2.78 -7.98
CA PHE A 107 4.68 -1.74 -7.46
C PHE A 107 3.72 -1.26 -8.56
N PHE A 108 2.49 -0.97 -8.16
CA PHE A 108 1.47 -0.37 -9.02
C PHE A 108 1.06 0.98 -8.46
N ALA A 109 1.24 2.02 -9.26
CA ALA A 109 1.05 3.39 -8.87
C ALA A 109 -0.03 4.07 -9.69
N TYR A 110 -0.76 4.98 -9.06
CA TYR A 110 -1.70 5.86 -9.71
C TYR A 110 -1.92 7.13 -8.89
N ASP A 111 -2.18 8.25 -9.55
CA ASP A 111 -2.50 9.53 -8.88
C ASP A 111 -3.95 9.53 -8.40
N VAL A 112 -4.18 9.04 -7.18
CA VAL A 112 -5.50 9.02 -6.53
C VAL A 112 -5.74 10.37 -5.84
N VAL A 113 -5.78 11.45 -6.62
CA VAL A 113 -5.75 12.83 -6.11
C VAL A 113 -7.01 13.20 -5.35
N HIS A 114 -8.19 12.77 -5.85
CA HIS A 114 -9.47 13.06 -5.23
C HIS A 114 -10.47 11.90 -5.35
N GLY A 115 -9.96 10.68 -5.22
CA GLY A 115 -10.73 9.44 -5.22
C GLY A 115 -10.31 8.46 -6.30
N GLN A 116 -10.68 7.20 -6.13
CA GLN A 116 -10.42 6.10 -7.06
C GLN A 116 -11.68 5.77 -7.87
N ARG A 117 -12.65 5.10 -7.26
CA ARG A 117 -13.98 4.83 -7.82
C ARG A 117 -14.98 5.88 -7.38
N THR A 118 -14.95 6.24 -6.11
CA THR A 118 -15.72 7.36 -5.56
C THR A 118 -14.93 8.64 -5.80
N VAL A 119 -15.54 9.58 -6.54
CA VAL A 119 -14.94 10.90 -6.82
C VAL A 119 -15.34 11.87 -5.73
N PHE A 120 -14.34 12.45 -5.08
CA PHE A 120 -14.49 13.48 -4.07
C PHE A 120 -14.19 14.88 -4.66
N PRO A 121 -14.58 15.98 -3.98
CA PRO A 121 -14.12 17.31 -4.37
C PRO A 121 -12.58 17.36 -4.42
N ILE A 122 -12.06 18.20 -5.31
CA ILE A 122 -10.61 18.49 -5.34
C ILE A 122 -10.13 19.02 -3.99
N SER A 123 -8.83 18.92 -3.71
CA SER A 123 -8.24 19.29 -2.41
C SER A 123 -8.62 20.68 -1.94
N LEU A 124 -8.74 21.67 -2.85
CA LEU A 124 -9.22 23.04 -2.52
C LEU A 124 -10.67 23.04 -2.05
N GLY A 125 -11.53 22.24 -2.70
CA GLY A 125 -12.94 22.11 -2.29
C GLY A 125 -13.09 21.42 -0.94
N LEU A 126 -12.30 20.37 -0.68
CA LEU A 126 -12.26 19.71 0.63
C LEU A 126 -11.76 20.67 1.72
N ALA A 127 -10.70 21.43 1.44
CA ALA A 127 -10.16 22.41 2.40
C ALA A 127 -11.19 23.53 2.72
N ALA A 128 -11.96 23.97 1.72
CA ALA A 128 -12.99 25.01 1.90
C ALA A 128 -14.19 24.53 2.74
N SER A 129 -14.35 23.24 2.97
CA SER A 129 -15.40 22.71 3.86
C SER A 129 -15.11 22.95 5.34
N PHE A 130 -13.83 23.11 5.71
CA PHE A 130 -13.36 23.15 7.10
C PHE A 130 -13.77 21.90 7.93
N ASP A 131 -14.17 20.82 7.27
CA ASP A 131 -14.60 19.57 7.88
C ASP A 131 -13.47 18.52 7.82
N LEU A 132 -12.71 18.41 8.90
CA LEU A 132 -11.58 17.50 9.00
C LEU A 132 -12.01 16.02 8.97
N GLU A 133 -13.22 15.71 9.46
CA GLU A 133 -13.74 14.34 9.45
C GLU A 133 -14.09 13.91 8.03
N ALA A 134 -14.75 14.76 7.26
CA ALA A 134 -15.04 14.52 5.85
C ALA A 134 -13.76 14.36 5.02
N ILE A 135 -12.73 15.18 5.28
CA ILE A 135 -11.41 15.08 4.61
C ILE A 135 -10.76 13.75 4.93
N ALA A 136 -10.70 13.36 6.21
CA ALA A 136 -10.12 12.08 6.62
C ALA A 136 -10.89 10.88 6.06
N LEU A 137 -12.24 10.96 6.00
CA LEU A 137 -13.08 9.91 5.44
C LEU A 137 -12.84 9.76 3.93
N SER A 138 -12.78 10.86 3.19
CA SER A 138 -12.52 10.84 1.73
C SER A 138 -11.18 10.18 1.41
N ALA A 139 -10.12 10.52 2.15
CA ALA A 139 -8.80 9.90 1.99
C ALA A 139 -8.82 8.39 2.30
N ARG A 140 -9.54 8.00 3.36
CA ARG A 140 -9.68 6.58 3.74
C ARG A 140 -10.42 5.76 2.68
N VAL A 141 -11.53 6.28 2.16
CA VAL A 141 -12.31 5.62 1.10
C VAL A 141 -11.47 5.49 -0.16
N ALA A 142 -10.80 6.57 -0.57
CA ALA A 142 -9.92 6.56 -1.74
C ALA A 142 -8.79 5.52 -1.61
N ALA A 143 -8.13 5.45 -0.46
CA ALA A 143 -7.07 4.48 -0.18
C ALA A 143 -7.60 3.04 -0.18
N GLN A 144 -8.77 2.80 0.41
CA GLN A 144 -9.40 1.48 0.42
C GLN A 144 -9.74 1.01 -0.99
N GLU A 145 -10.40 1.85 -1.78
CA GLU A 145 -10.77 1.53 -3.15
C GLU A 145 -9.54 1.29 -4.05
N ALA A 146 -8.50 2.12 -3.91
CA ALA A 146 -7.24 1.95 -4.62
C ALA A 146 -6.55 0.63 -4.26
N SER A 147 -6.49 0.30 -2.97
CA SER A 147 -5.92 -0.97 -2.49
C SER A 147 -6.72 -2.17 -2.98
N ASP A 148 -8.05 -2.08 -2.99
CA ASP A 148 -8.93 -3.12 -3.52
C ASP A 148 -8.73 -3.35 -5.02
N ASP A 149 -8.37 -2.33 -5.77
CA ASP A 149 -8.02 -2.45 -7.19
C ASP A 149 -6.60 -2.98 -7.41
N GLY A 150 -5.79 -3.07 -6.35
CA GLY A 150 -4.43 -3.62 -6.38
C GLY A 150 -3.33 -2.56 -6.47
N LEU A 151 -3.68 -1.29 -6.35
CA LEU A 151 -2.71 -0.20 -6.24
C LEU A 151 -2.04 -0.23 -4.86
N ASN A 152 -0.75 0.02 -4.81
CA ASN A 152 0.03 0.03 -3.58
C ASN A 152 0.98 1.24 -3.45
N MET A 153 0.86 2.18 -4.38
CA MET A 153 1.56 3.46 -4.35
C MET A 153 0.69 4.56 -4.98
N THR A 154 0.60 5.73 -4.32
CA THR A 154 -0.09 6.91 -4.82
C THR A 154 0.67 8.18 -4.43
#